data_20150935b697f21a9c44011f36367fb5
#
_entry.id   20150935b697f21a9c44011f36367fb5
#
_cell.length_a   1.000
_cell.length_b   1.000
_cell.length_c   1.000
_cell.angle_alpha   90.00
_cell.angle_beta   90.00
_cell.angle_gamma   90.00
#
_symmetry.space_group_name_H-M   'P 1'
#
loop_
_entity.id
_entity.type
_entity.pdbx_description
1 polymer ?
#
loop_
_entity_poly.entity_id
_entity_poly.type
_entity_poly.pdbx_seq_one_letter_code
_entity_poly.pdbx_strand_id
1 'polypeptide(L)'
;MKIHYKIHIIVSLCLVQISVSQDHWETAVYAGDNWSYIVPETELPTDWNSLGFDDTSWLTGPGGFGYGDDDDGTEISPAISVYLRKIFNVSDAGELIRAIIHADYDDGFVAYINGTEIGRSENLGDPGIFVPYDGTASNNHEAQLYWGSY
;
A
#
# COMPACT_ATOMS: atom_id res chain seq x y z
N MET A 1 3.53 -10.53 83.96
CA MET A 1 4.06 -9.78 82.73
C MET A 1 3.27 -10.26 81.50
N LYS A 2 2.35 -9.46 80.97
CA LYS A 2 1.56 -9.84 79.80
C LYS A 2 2.25 -9.27 78.60
N ILE A 3 2.73 -10.14 77.69
CA ILE A 3 3.39 -9.72 76.41
C ILE A 3 2.29 -9.64 75.38
N HIS A 4 2.09 -8.44 74.82
CA HIS A 4 1.15 -8.20 73.70
C HIS A 4 1.92 -8.20 72.40
N TYR A 5 1.63 -9.18 71.55
CA TYR A 5 2.15 -9.20 70.19
C TYR A 5 1.20 -8.42 69.25
N LYS A 6 1.68 -7.39 68.56
CA LYS A 6 0.98 -6.72 67.49
C LYS A 6 1.35 -7.38 66.16
N ILE A 7 0.42 -8.05 65.53
CA ILE A 7 0.57 -8.61 64.20
C ILE A 7 0.25 -7.50 63.20
N HIS A 8 1.24 -7.09 62.36
CA HIS A 8 1.00 -6.20 61.25
C HIS A 8 0.81 -7.06 59.99
N ILE A 9 -0.40 -7.04 59.44
CA ILE A 9 -0.70 -7.66 58.16
C ILE A 9 -0.42 -6.63 57.07
N ILE A 10 0.65 -6.84 56.26
CA ILE A 10 0.91 -6.03 55.08
C ILE A 10 0.14 -6.68 53.93
N VAL A 11 -0.93 -6.03 53.50
CA VAL A 11 -1.65 -6.41 52.28
C VAL A 11 -0.92 -5.78 51.11
N SER A 12 -0.13 -6.58 50.41
CA SER A 12 0.47 -6.15 49.12
C SER A 12 -0.58 -6.24 48.03
N LEU A 13 -1.08 -5.10 47.59
CA LEU A 13 -1.98 -5.00 46.43
C LEU A 13 -1.15 -5.10 45.14
N CYS A 14 -1.12 -6.28 44.55
CA CYS A 14 -0.51 -6.48 43.24
C CYS A 14 -1.43 -5.86 42.17
N LEU A 15 -1.10 -4.65 41.69
CA LEU A 15 -1.77 -4.06 40.56
C LEU A 15 -1.28 -4.76 39.28
N VAL A 16 -2.11 -5.63 38.72
CA VAL A 16 -1.90 -6.16 37.37
C VAL A 16 -2.23 -5.05 36.40
N GLN A 17 -1.21 -4.47 35.79
CA GLN A 17 -1.40 -3.57 34.66
C GLN A 17 -1.73 -4.41 33.44
N ILE A 18 -2.96 -4.36 32.99
CA ILE A 18 -3.38 -4.90 31.70
C ILE A 18 -2.99 -3.84 30.67
N SER A 19 -1.90 -4.04 29.96
CA SER A 19 -1.58 -3.26 28.78
C SER A 19 -2.56 -3.68 27.67
N VAL A 20 -3.52 -2.85 27.35
CA VAL A 20 -4.34 -3.01 26.14
C VAL A 20 -3.47 -2.49 25.01
N SER A 21 -3.01 -3.36 24.13
CA SER A 21 -2.42 -2.95 22.87
C SER A 21 -3.52 -2.27 22.07
N GLN A 22 -3.37 -0.99 21.80
CA GLN A 22 -4.25 -0.27 20.90
C GLN A 22 -3.67 -0.44 19.48
N ASP A 23 -4.49 -0.94 18.55
CA ASP A 23 -4.11 -1.00 17.14
C ASP A 23 -3.83 0.42 16.67
N HIS A 24 -2.63 0.64 16.16
CA HIS A 24 -2.20 1.90 15.59
C HIS A 24 -2.05 1.74 14.08
N TRP A 25 -2.68 2.64 13.32
CA TRP A 25 -2.62 2.66 11.88
C TRP A 25 -1.73 3.82 11.42
N GLU A 26 -0.78 3.51 10.55
CA GLU A 26 0.07 4.50 9.89
C GLU A 26 -0.07 4.39 8.38
N THR A 27 -0.11 5.53 7.71
CA THR A 27 -0.11 5.57 6.24
C THR A 27 1.34 5.58 5.75
N ALA A 28 1.74 4.53 5.06
CA ALA A 28 3.08 4.41 4.49
C ALA A 28 3.22 5.13 3.14
N VAL A 29 2.14 5.22 2.37
CA VAL A 29 2.08 5.86 1.05
C VAL A 29 0.78 6.64 0.95
N TYR A 30 0.87 7.94 0.67
CA TYR A 30 -0.29 8.82 0.47
C TYR A 30 -0.66 8.89 -1.01
N ALA A 31 -1.93 9.10 -1.31
CA ALA A 31 -2.45 9.20 -2.68
C ALA A 31 -1.70 10.24 -3.53
N GLY A 32 -1.38 11.40 -2.96
CA GLY A 32 -0.66 12.48 -3.64
C GLY A 32 0.87 12.40 -3.59
N ASP A 33 1.44 11.32 -3.12
CA ASP A 33 2.89 11.14 -3.12
C ASP A 33 3.44 11.06 -4.56
N ASN A 34 4.70 11.47 -4.73
CA ASN A 34 5.38 11.28 -6.02
C ASN A 34 5.78 9.82 -6.22
N TRP A 35 5.55 9.36 -7.44
CA TRP A 35 5.91 8.04 -7.94
C TRP A 35 6.85 8.14 -9.12
N SER A 36 7.72 7.15 -9.31
CA SER A 36 8.35 6.90 -10.61
C SER A 36 7.34 6.21 -11.50
N TYR A 37 7.22 6.63 -12.75
CA TYR A 37 6.28 6.02 -13.70
C TYR A 37 6.82 5.93 -15.12
N ILE A 38 6.27 4.97 -15.87
CA ILE A 38 6.54 4.82 -17.30
C ILE A 38 5.27 4.33 -18.01
N VAL A 39 4.97 4.92 -19.15
CA VAL A 39 4.02 4.39 -20.13
C VAL A 39 4.84 3.52 -21.09
N PRO A 40 4.70 2.19 -21.05
CA PRO A 40 5.57 1.30 -21.79
C PRO A 40 5.19 1.24 -23.28
N GLU A 41 6.19 1.18 -24.15
CA GLU A 41 6.03 0.88 -25.59
C GLU A 41 6.32 -0.61 -25.88
N THR A 42 6.97 -1.28 -24.98
CA THR A 42 7.33 -2.71 -25.05
C THR A 42 7.29 -3.31 -23.66
N GLU A 43 7.34 -4.64 -23.60
CA GLU A 43 7.40 -5.34 -22.31
C GLU A 43 8.60 -4.91 -21.46
N LEU A 44 8.36 -4.63 -20.19
CA LEU A 44 9.43 -4.28 -19.26
C LEU A 44 10.21 -5.53 -18.82
N PRO A 45 11.46 -5.34 -18.34
CA PRO A 45 12.20 -6.42 -17.68
C PRO A 45 11.37 -7.06 -16.55
N THR A 46 11.45 -8.36 -16.39
CA THR A 46 10.62 -9.12 -15.42
C THR A 46 10.88 -8.74 -13.96
N ASP A 47 11.97 -8.06 -13.68
CA ASP A 47 12.36 -7.58 -12.35
C ASP A 47 11.99 -6.11 -12.10
N TRP A 48 11.22 -5.47 -12.99
CA TRP A 48 10.83 -4.07 -12.89
C TRP A 48 10.17 -3.73 -11.54
N ASN A 49 9.51 -4.69 -10.89
CA ASN A 49 8.82 -4.53 -9.59
C ASN A 49 9.69 -4.94 -8.39
N SER A 50 10.96 -5.28 -8.60
CA SER A 50 11.90 -5.62 -7.54
C SER A 50 12.42 -4.37 -6.81
N LEU A 51 12.85 -4.54 -5.56
CA LEU A 51 13.40 -3.45 -4.75
C LEU A 51 14.66 -2.81 -5.38
N GLY A 52 15.49 -3.61 -6.03
CA GLY A 52 16.77 -3.18 -6.60
C GLY A 52 16.71 -2.72 -8.07
N PHE A 53 15.52 -2.64 -8.66
CA PHE A 53 15.38 -2.20 -10.04
C PHE A 53 15.79 -0.73 -10.21
N ASP A 54 16.53 -0.41 -11.27
CA ASP A 54 16.94 0.95 -11.61
C ASP A 54 15.86 1.64 -12.44
N ASP A 55 15.08 2.50 -11.78
CA ASP A 55 14.03 3.31 -12.40
C ASP A 55 14.43 4.78 -12.63
N THR A 56 15.73 5.09 -12.59
CA THR A 56 16.25 6.46 -12.75
C THR A 56 15.93 7.10 -14.10
N SER A 57 15.62 6.30 -15.11
CA SER A 57 15.17 6.76 -16.45
C SER A 57 13.66 7.00 -16.52
N TRP A 58 12.90 6.63 -15.53
CA TRP A 58 11.45 6.83 -15.50
C TRP A 58 11.10 8.28 -15.19
N LEU A 59 9.91 8.69 -15.57
CA LEU A 59 9.36 9.98 -15.21
C LEU A 59 8.90 9.95 -13.74
N THR A 60 8.66 11.13 -13.18
CA THR A 60 8.13 11.25 -11.81
C THR A 60 6.96 12.21 -11.78
N GLY A 61 5.94 11.87 -10.99
CA GLY A 61 4.76 12.70 -10.79
C GLY A 61 3.96 12.31 -9.55
N PRO A 62 3.08 13.18 -9.06
CA PRO A 62 2.16 12.87 -7.97
C PRO A 62 1.16 11.78 -8.38
N GLY A 63 0.64 11.04 -7.41
CA GLY A 63 -0.42 10.05 -7.60
C GLY A 63 -1.69 10.66 -8.19
N GLY A 64 -2.55 9.81 -8.78
CA GLY A 64 -3.62 10.17 -9.69
C GLY A 64 -3.06 10.24 -11.10
N PHE A 65 -2.84 9.08 -11.72
CA PHE A 65 -2.32 8.96 -13.08
C PHE A 65 -3.46 8.61 -14.03
N GLY A 66 -3.71 9.45 -15.01
CA GLY A 66 -4.79 9.24 -15.95
C GLY A 66 -4.72 10.19 -17.16
N TYR A 67 -5.79 10.26 -17.92
CA TYR A 67 -5.93 11.16 -19.06
C TYR A 67 -7.40 11.40 -19.42
N GLY A 68 -7.72 12.64 -19.82
CA GLY A 68 -8.95 12.93 -20.56
C GLY A 68 -10.08 13.62 -19.81
N ASP A 69 -9.99 13.82 -18.50
CA ASP A 69 -11.05 14.38 -17.65
C ASP A 69 -10.63 15.54 -16.73
N ASP A 70 -9.37 15.97 -16.82
CA ASP A 70 -8.82 17.14 -16.13
C ASP A 70 -8.79 17.03 -14.57
N ASP A 71 -8.88 15.85 -13.99
CA ASP A 71 -8.81 15.62 -12.52
C ASP A 71 -7.57 14.86 -12.05
N ASP A 72 -6.69 14.48 -12.99
CA ASP A 72 -5.46 13.76 -12.73
C ASP A 72 -4.39 14.61 -12.04
N GLY A 73 -3.71 14.04 -11.04
CA GLY A 73 -2.50 14.59 -10.45
C GLY A 73 -1.32 14.57 -11.41
N THR A 74 -1.26 13.55 -12.26
CA THR A 74 -0.26 13.37 -13.33
C THR A 74 -0.97 12.93 -14.60
N GLU A 75 -1.08 13.85 -15.55
CA GLU A 75 -1.61 13.56 -16.89
C GLU A 75 -0.60 12.73 -17.68
N ILE A 76 -1.02 11.60 -18.23
CA ILE A 76 -0.24 10.74 -19.12
C ILE A 76 -0.83 10.72 -20.52
N SER A 77 -0.04 10.28 -21.50
CA SER A 77 -0.59 10.00 -22.83
C SER A 77 -1.53 8.81 -22.78
N PRO A 78 -2.63 8.79 -23.58
CA PRO A 78 -3.51 7.63 -23.69
C PRO A 78 -2.73 6.34 -23.91
N ALA A 79 -2.93 5.35 -23.06
CA ALA A 79 -2.17 4.09 -23.05
C ALA A 79 -3.02 2.93 -22.54
N ILE A 80 -2.61 1.70 -22.85
CA ILE A 80 -3.23 0.49 -22.33
C ILE A 80 -2.81 0.26 -20.87
N SER A 81 -1.55 0.60 -20.55
CA SER A 81 -1.03 0.42 -19.19
C SER A 81 -0.06 1.52 -18.80
N VAL A 82 0.07 1.75 -17.52
CA VAL A 82 1.11 2.56 -16.89
C VAL A 82 1.75 1.75 -15.76
N TYR A 83 3.07 1.81 -15.65
CA TYR A 83 3.80 1.15 -14.56
C TYR A 83 4.24 2.21 -13.56
N LEU A 84 3.92 1.97 -12.29
CA LEU A 84 4.16 2.88 -11.19
C LEU A 84 5.09 2.22 -10.17
N ARG A 85 6.08 2.97 -9.68
CA ARG A 85 6.97 2.52 -8.60
C ARG A 85 7.06 3.56 -7.49
N LYS A 86 7.04 3.09 -6.25
CA LYS A 86 7.22 3.91 -5.06
C LYS A 86 8.09 3.17 -4.05
N ILE A 87 9.18 3.82 -3.64
CA ILE A 87 9.96 3.34 -2.49
C ILE A 87 9.40 3.98 -1.23
N PHE A 88 9.13 3.16 -0.23
CA PHE A 88 8.71 3.60 1.09
C PHE A 88 9.39 2.76 2.18
N ASN A 89 9.43 3.26 3.40
CA ASN A 89 10.03 2.58 4.52
C ASN A 89 8.98 2.28 5.59
N VAL A 90 9.10 1.10 6.18
CA VAL A 90 8.37 0.68 7.38
C VAL A 90 9.36 0.61 8.52
N SER A 91 9.16 1.38 9.58
CA SER A 91 10.11 1.53 10.69
C SER A 91 10.32 0.25 11.49
N ASP A 92 9.28 -0.54 11.65
CA ASP A 92 9.33 -1.85 12.33
C ASP A 92 8.41 -2.87 11.65
N ALA A 93 8.96 -3.50 10.61
CA ALA A 93 8.22 -4.53 9.88
C ALA A 93 7.90 -5.77 10.74
N GLY A 94 8.64 -5.98 11.84
CA GLY A 94 8.40 -7.10 12.76
C GLY A 94 7.13 -6.93 13.62
N GLU A 95 6.68 -5.69 13.82
CA GLU A 95 5.46 -5.37 14.56
C GLU A 95 4.24 -5.19 13.64
N LEU A 96 4.42 -5.29 12.32
CA LEU A 96 3.33 -5.15 11.36
C LEU A 96 2.38 -6.34 11.45
N ILE A 97 1.17 -6.10 11.96
CA ILE A 97 0.13 -7.13 12.07
C ILE A 97 -0.71 -7.22 10.79
N ARG A 98 -0.93 -6.07 10.13
CA ARG A 98 -1.77 -5.97 8.93
C ARG A 98 -1.32 -4.81 8.05
N ALA A 99 -1.40 -5.01 6.74
CA ALA A 99 -1.31 -3.96 5.74
C ALA A 99 -2.60 -3.92 4.92
N ILE A 100 -3.02 -2.74 4.53
CA ILE A 100 -4.18 -2.52 3.67
C ILE A 100 -3.70 -1.69 2.48
N ILE A 101 -4.06 -2.12 1.28
CA ILE A 101 -3.95 -1.31 0.06
C ILE A 101 -5.34 -0.84 -0.33
N HIS A 102 -5.47 0.45 -0.59
CA HIS A 102 -6.62 1.04 -1.25
C HIS A 102 -6.16 1.50 -2.62
N ALA A 103 -6.74 0.96 -3.66
CA ALA A 103 -6.51 1.38 -5.03
C ALA A 103 -7.83 1.86 -5.61
N ASP A 104 -7.81 3.07 -6.18
CA ASP A 104 -8.83 3.55 -7.08
C ASP A 104 -8.26 3.40 -8.49
N TYR A 105 -8.99 2.76 -9.40
CA TYR A 105 -8.42 2.31 -10.66
C TYR A 105 -9.47 2.25 -11.78
N ASP A 106 -8.96 2.38 -13.01
CA ASP A 106 -9.67 2.29 -14.28
C ASP A 106 -8.75 1.52 -15.26
N ASP A 107 -9.13 0.48 -15.83
CA ASP A 107 -10.13 -0.59 -15.66
C ASP A 107 -9.66 -1.66 -14.68
N GLY A 108 -8.35 -1.81 -14.48
CA GLY A 108 -7.76 -2.86 -13.70
C GLY A 108 -6.36 -2.55 -13.15
N PHE A 109 -5.92 -3.26 -12.14
CA PHE A 109 -4.59 -3.11 -11.56
C PHE A 109 -3.98 -4.44 -11.09
N VAL A 110 -2.65 -4.48 -11.03
CA VAL A 110 -1.89 -5.50 -10.29
C VAL A 110 -0.90 -4.79 -9.38
N ALA A 111 -0.93 -5.11 -8.10
CA ALA A 111 -0.05 -4.52 -7.09
C ALA A 111 1.00 -5.51 -6.60
N TYR A 112 2.22 -5.00 -6.41
CA TYR A 112 3.37 -5.78 -5.95
C TYR A 112 4.07 -5.09 -4.78
N ILE A 113 4.66 -5.89 -3.88
CA ILE A 113 5.64 -5.43 -2.89
C ILE A 113 6.91 -6.27 -3.09
N ASN A 114 8.04 -5.60 -3.39
CA ASN A 114 9.35 -6.23 -3.56
C ASN A 114 9.31 -7.45 -4.50
N GLY A 115 8.64 -7.33 -5.64
CA GLY A 115 8.50 -8.39 -6.64
C GLY A 115 7.40 -9.42 -6.36
N THR A 116 6.75 -9.37 -5.19
CA THR A 116 5.66 -10.28 -4.84
C THR A 116 4.31 -9.63 -5.08
N GLU A 117 3.46 -10.25 -5.88
CA GLU A 117 2.07 -9.80 -6.07
C GLU A 117 1.31 -9.87 -4.74
N ILE A 118 0.65 -8.77 -4.38
CA ILE A 118 -0.15 -8.64 -3.15
C ILE A 118 -1.63 -8.42 -3.44
N GLY A 119 -2.01 -8.14 -4.67
CA GLY A 119 -3.39 -7.96 -5.07
C GLY A 119 -3.52 -7.61 -6.54
N ARG A 120 -4.70 -7.86 -7.09
CA ARG A 120 -5.14 -7.44 -8.42
C ARG A 120 -6.65 -7.31 -8.50
N SER A 121 -7.10 -6.58 -9.52
CA SER A 121 -8.51 -6.56 -9.88
C SER A 121 -8.93 -7.90 -10.52
N GLU A 122 -10.17 -8.34 -10.26
CA GLU A 122 -10.68 -9.63 -10.72
C GLU A 122 -10.74 -9.77 -12.25
N ASN A 123 -10.83 -8.64 -12.96
CA ASN A 123 -10.93 -8.59 -14.42
C ASN A 123 -9.59 -8.72 -15.16
N LEU A 124 -8.48 -8.92 -14.43
CA LEU A 124 -7.15 -9.23 -14.99
C LEU A 124 -6.72 -10.69 -14.80
N GLY A 125 -7.67 -11.59 -14.50
CA GLY A 125 -7.45 -13.02 -14.35
C GLY A 125 -6.92 -13.43 -12.98
N ASP A 126 -6.47 -14.68 -12.88
CA ASP A 126 -6.06 -15.28 -11.61
C ASP A 126 -4.74 -14.69 -11.08
N PRO A 127 -4.58 -14.58 -9.75
CA PRO A 127 -3.31 -14.16 -9.13
C PRO A 127 -2.12 -14.96 -9.63
N GLY A 128 -1.00 -14.27 -9.87
CA GLY A 128 0.23 -14.87 -10.37
C GLY A 128 0.28 -15.12 -11.88
N ILE A 129 -0.81 -14.90 -12.61
CA ILE A 129 -0.78 -14.94 -14.08
C ILE A 129 -0.22 -13.61 -14.59
N PHE A 130 0.82 -13.72 -15.41
CA PHE A 130 1.45 -12.55 -16.01
C PHE A 130 0.46 -11.77 -16.88
N VAL A 131 0.40 -10.44 -16.67
CA VAL A 131 -0.36 -9.52 -17.52
C VAL A 131 0.64 -8.73 -18.36
N PRO A 132 0.63 -8.87 -19.69
CA PRO A 132 1.55 -8.12 -20.55
C PRO A 132 1.20 -6.61 -20.56
N TYR A 133 2.16 -5.78 -20.97
CA TYR A 133 1.98 -4.32 -20.98
C TYR A 133 0.83 -3.85 -21.89
N ASP A 134 0.47 -4.64 -22.90
CA ASP A 134 -0.64 -4.42 -23.84
C ASP A 134 -1.88 -5.26 -23.48
N GLY A 135 -1.89 -5.89 -22.33
CA GLY A 135 -3.02 -6.66 -21.81
C GLY A 135 -4.16 -5.74 -21.34
N THR A 136 -5.37 -6.10 -21.72
CA THR A 136 -6.58 -5.34 -21.35
C THR A 136 -7.41 -6.08 -20.30
N ALA A 137 -8.13 -5.35 -19.48
CA ALA A 137 -9.12 -5.90 -18.56
C ALA A 137 -10.28 -6.58 -19.34
N SER A 138 -10.85 -7.63 -18.76
CA SER A 138 -11.96 -8.39 -19.40
C SER A 138 -13.29 -7.66 -19.35
N ASN A 139 -13.44 -6.65 -18.50
CA ASN A 139 -14.59 -5.77 -18.38
C ASN A 139 -14.15 -4.43 -17.77
N ASN A 140 -14.95 -3.40 -18.06
CA ASN A 140 -14.69 -2.05 -17.60
C ASN A 140 -14.94 -1.91 -16.09
N HIS A 141 -14.13 -1.08 -15.47
CA HIS A 141 -14.29 -0.56 -14.13
C HIS A 141 -13.90 0.92 -14.16
N GLU A 142 -14.73 1.79 -13.60
CA GLU A 142 -14.47 3.22 -13.52
C GLU A 142 -13.93 3.58 -12.14
N ALA A 143 -12.84 4.34 -12.11
CA ALA A 143 -12.36 4.98 -10.90
C ALA A 143 -13.45 5.89 -10.32
N GLN A 144 -13.58 5.91 -9.00
CA GLN A 144 -14.61 6.71 -8.34
C GLN A 144 -14.00 7.98 -7.76
N LEU A 145 -14.50 9.14 -8.18
CA LEU A 145 -14.18 10.39 -7.53
C LEU A 145 -14.66 10.36 -6.07
N TYR A 146 -13.75 10.13 -5.14
CA TYR A 146 -14.05 10.25 -3.71
C TYR A 146 -14.14 11.72 -3.30
N TRP A 147 -15.33 12.30 -3.33
CA TRP A 147 -15.65 13.57 -2.69
C TRP A 147 -15.82 13.37 -1.17
N GLY A 148 -14.78 12.91 -0.51
CA GLY A 148 -14.77 12.70 0.93
C GLY A 148 -13.63 13.47 1.56
N SER A 149 -13.94 14.55 2.25
CA SER A 149 -13.02 15.15 3.23
C SER A 149 -12.75 14.14 4.35
N TYR A 150 -11.50 13.74 4.50
CA TYR A 150 -11.00 13.06 5.70
C TYR A 150 -10.72 14.08 6.79
#